data_e6e8d44ed0c714bbbeaf0e4628074da4
#
_entry.id   e6e8d44ed0c714bbbeaf0e4628074da4
#
_cell.length_a   1.000
_cell.length_b   1.000
_cell.length_c   1.000
_cell.angle_alpha   90.00
_cell.angle_beta   90.00
_cell.angle_gamma   90.00
#
_symmetry.space_group_name_H-M   'P 1'
#
loop_
_entity.id
_entity.type
_entity.pdbx_description
1 polymer ?
#
loop_
_entity_poly.entity_id
_entity_poly.type
_entity_poly.pdbx_seq_one_letter_code
_entity_poly.pdbx_strand_id
1 'polypeptide(L)'
;VEGSILSQLSNDPAFLLFKSGSLTGQWFSITSFTADTIVVAEDLQSLGASVGDSFSINYFWTLGDFFDGGSGFPVSSNILSPQGSVSFKDLTSPGINRPISVEYIYYDGSAGGTAGWYDNNNLGSGLKDDTVISPETYMIIRNSSDSEVEIDSLGTVLTENFGMLVAANSSGFQDNYLVNPFPVPLSLSASGLSNTVVRPSPNI
;
A
#
# COMPACT_ATOMS: atom_id res chain seq x y z
N VAL A 1 -12.39 2.18 -22.73
CA VAL A 1 -11.01 1.65 -22.56
C VAL A 1 -10.71 0.79 -23.77
N GLU A 2 -9.59 1.02 -24.48
CA GLU A 2 -9.22 0.15 -25.60
C GLU A 2 -9.04 -1.27 -25.08
N GLY A 3 -9.81 -2.22 -25.62
CA GLY A 3 -9.99 -3.58 -25.12
C GLY A 3 -8.73 -4.46 -25.03
N SER A 4 -7.56 -3.93 -25.43
CA SER A 4 -6.30 -4.64 -25.31
C SER A 4 -5.61 -4.49 -23.93
N ILE A 5 -5.92 -3.43 -23.17
CA ILE A 5 -5.28 -3.17 -21.88
C ILE A 5 -5.88 -4.04 -20.79
N LEU A 6 -7.21 -4.20 -20.77
CA LEU A 6 -7.89 -4.98 -19.73
C LEU A 6 -7.61 -6.48 -19.83
N SER A 7 -7.33 -6.99 -21.04
CA SER A 7 -6.94 -8.40 -21.23
C SER A 7 -5.53 -8.72 -20.67
N GLN A 8 -4.75 -7.70 -20.35
CA GLN A 8 -3.42 -7.81 -19.73
C GLN A 8 -3.46 -7.67 -18.21
N LEU A 9 -4.59 -7.21 -17.64
CA LEU A 9 -4.77 -7.24 -16.20
C LEU A 9 -4.76 -8.71 -15.76
N SER A 10 -3.70 -9.08 -15.05
CA SER A 10 -3.63 -10.34 -14.33
C SER A 10 -4.57 -10.26 -13.11
N ASN A 11 -4.73 -11.36 -12.39
CA ASN A 11 -5.48 -11.37 -11.12
C ASN A 11 -4.76 -10.62 -9.99
N ASP A 12 -3.64 -9.95 -10.29
CA ASP A 12 -2.89 -9.21 -9.29
C ASP A 12 -3.64 -7.96 -8.85
N PRO A 13 -3.56 -7.60 -7.59
CA PRO A 13 -4.22 -6.40 -7.06
C PRO A 13 -3.78 -5.15 -7.81
N ALA A 14 -4.74 -4.33 -8.25
CA ALA A 14 -4.48 -3.14 -9.05
C ALA A 14 -5.34 -1.96 -8.62
N PHE A 15 -4.94 -0.76 -9.03
CA PHE A 15 -5.66 0.48 -8.77
C PHE A 15 -5.69 1.40 -9.99
N LEU A 16 -6.72 2.24 -10.05
CA LEU A 16 -6.80 3.38 -10.97
C LEU A 16 -6.11 4.58 -10.34
N LEU A 17 -5.28 5.29 -11.11
CA LEU A 17 -4.77 6.61 -10.74
C LEU A 17 -5.26 7.63 -11.77
N PHE A 18 -6.08 8.60 -11.34
CA PHE A 18 -6.59 9.63 -12.21
C PHE A 18 -5.51 10.64 -12.58
N LYS A 19 -5.41 10.94 -13.90
CA LYS A 19 -4.42 11.86 -14.48
C LYS A 19 -5.03 13.19 -14.89
N SER A 20 -6.36 13.27 -15.02
CA SER A 20 -7.07 14.49 -15.37
C SER A 20 -8.41 14.59 -14.64
N GLY A 21 -9.08 15.74 -14.79
CA GLY A 21 -10.34 16.03 -14.15
C GLY A 21 -10.23 16.38 -12.67
N SER A 22 -11.37 16.40 -11.99
CA SER A 22 -11.44 16.76 -10.56
C SER A 22 -10.82 15.71 -9.62
N LEU A 23 -10.62 14.49 -10.11
CA LEU A 23 -10.00 13.40 -9.36
C LEU A 23 -8.48 13.26 -9.62
N THR A 24 -7.86 14.21 -10.32
CA THR A 24 -6.42 14.16 -10.63
C THR A 24 -5.58 13.86 -9.39
N GLY A 25 -4.72 12.84 -9.49
CA GLY A 25 -3.85 12.37 -8.41
C GLY A 25 -4.53 11.45 -7.40
N GLN A 26 -5.83 11.20 -7.53
CA GLN A 26 -6.55 10.29 -6.66
C GLN A 26 -6.50 8.88 -7.23
N TRP A 27 -6.39 7.90 -6.34
CA TRP A 27 -6.36 6.50 -6.72
C TRP A 27 -7.50 5.71 -6.07
N PHE A 28 -7.92 4.63 -6.72
CA PHE A 28 -9.04 3.79 -6.29
C PHE A 28 -8.71 2.33 -6.60
N SER A 29 -8.89 1.44 -5.61
CA SER A 29 -8.65 0.01 -5.78
C SER A 29 -9.63 -0.58 -6.79
N ILE A 30 -9.12 -1.39 -7.71
CA ILE A 30 -9.94 -2.15 -8.66
C ILE A 30 -10.48 -3.39 -7.93
N THR A 31 -11.79 -3.52 -7.85
CA THR A 31 -12.46 -4.66 -7.22
C THR A 31 -12.78 -5.77 -8.22
N SER A 32 -13.04 -5.41 -9.47
CA SER A 32 -13.24 -6.35 -10.58
C SER A 32 -13.11 -5.65 -11.92
N PHE A 33 -12.97 -6.42 -12.98
CA PHE A 33 -12.92 -5.91 -14.34
C PHE A 33 -13.48 -6.92 -15.35
N THR A 34 -13.89 -6.41 -16.50
CA THR A 34 -14.26 -7.19 -17.71
C THR A 34 -13.40 -6.70 -18.88
N ALA A 35 -13.69 -7.14 -20.10
CA ALA A 35 -12.96 -6.69 -21.29
C ALA A 35 -13.00 -5.16 -21.52
N ASP A 36 -14.05 -4.50 -21.05
CA ASP A 36 -14.35 -3.09 -21.33
C ASP A 36 -14.74 -2.26 -20.11
N THR A 37 -14.85 -2.90 -18.94
CA THR A 37 -15.34 -2.25 -17.70
C THR A 37 -14.40 -2.51 -16.54
N ILE A 38 -14.15 -1.48 -15.75
CA ILE A 38 -13.43 -1.55 -14.48
C ILE A 38 -14.40 -1.15 -13.38
N VAL A 39 -14.39 -1.89 -12.28
CA VAL A 39 -15.24 -1.63 -11.12
C VAL A 39 -14.35 -1.29 -9.92
N VAL A 40 -14.68 -0.21 -9.24
CA VAL A 40 -14.13 0.20 -7.94
C VAL A 40 -15.26 0.24 -6.91
N ALA A 41 -14.93 0.32 -5.64
CA ALA A 41 -15.95 0.33 -4.58
C ALA A 41 -16.68 1.68 -4.47
N GLU A 42 -15.99 2.77 -4.84
CA GLU A 42 -16.47 4.13 -4.71
C GLU A 42 -17.38 4.54 -5.88
N ASP A 43 -18.35 5.41 -5.62
CA ASP A 43 -19.13 6.08 -6.66
C ASP A 43 -18.32 7.25 -7.23
N LEU A 44 -17.53 6.95 -8.29
CA LEU A 44 -16.64 7.92 -8.92
C LEU A 44 -17.40 9.13 -9.48
N GLN A 45 -18.64 8.95 -9.92
CA GLN A 45 -19.45 10.06 -10.44
C GLN A 45 -19.80 11.05 -9.34
N SER A 46 -20.19 10.56 -8.17
CA SER A 46 -20.50 11.42 -7.01
C SER A 46 -19.25 12.13 -6.48
N LEU A 47 -18.06 11.55 -6.68
CA LEU A 47 -16.77 12.15 -6.34
C LEU A 47 -16.29 13.15 -7.38
N GLY A 48 -16.96 13.22 -8.55
CA GLY A 48 -16.70 14.23 -9.59
C GLY A 48 -15.98 13.71 -10.83
N ALA A 49 -15.88 12.39 -11.02
CA ALA A 49 -15.39 11.83 -12.28
C ALA A 49 -16.31 12.20 -13.44
N SER A 50 -15.74 12.50 -14.57
CA SER A 50 -16.46 12.92 -15.77
C SER A 50 -15.99 12.10 -16.99
N VAL A 51 -16.91 11.99 -17.98
CA VAL A 51 -16.56 11.38 -19.26
C VAL A 51 -15.42 12.16 -19.92
N GLY A 52 -14.37 11.46 -20.32
CA GLY A 52 -13.17 12.05 -20.89
C GLY A 52 -12.02 12.22 -19.90
N ASP A 53 -12.23 11.99 -18.61
CA ASP A 53 -11.13 11.93 -17.65
C ASP A 53 -10.19 10.77 -18.00
N SER A 54 -8.89 11.04 -17.93
CA SER A 54 -7.86 10.05 -18.17
C SER A 54 -7.34 9.46 -16.86
N PHE A 55 -6.96 8.20 -16.91
CA PHE A 55 -6.37 7.48 -15.79
C PHE A 55 -5.31 6.48 -16.26
N SER A 56 -4.48 6.01 -15.36
CA SER A 56 -3.64 4.83 -15.53
C SER A 56 -4.10 3.70 -14.62
N ILE A 57 -3.80 2.47 -15.03
CA ILE A 57 -3.95 1.29 -14.18
C ILE A 57 -2.55 0.91 -13.71
N ASN A 58 -2.41 0.71 -12.41
CA ASN A 58 -1.16 0.36 -11.78
C ASN A 58 -1.38 -0.83 -10.85
N TYR A 59 -0.37 -1.69 -10.73
CA TYR A 59 -0.41 -2.80 -9.77
C TYR A 59 0.04 -2.34 -8.40
N PHE A 60 -0.56 -2.92 -7.37
CA PHE A 60 -0.03 -2.78 -6.02
C PHE A 60 1.23 -3.64 -5.87
N TRP A 61 2.12 -3.19 -5.02
CA TRP A 61 3.13 -4.06 -4.44
C TRP A 61 2.48 -4.99 -3.43
N THR A 62 2.97 -6.23 -3.39
CA THR A 62 2.70 -7.15 -2.29
C THR A 62 3.94 -7.28 -1.40
N LEU A 63 3.82 -7.91 -0.23
CA LEU A 63 4.98 -8.21 0.61
C LEU A 63 6.01 -9.08 -0.12
N GLY A 64 5.52 -10.08 -0.86
CA GLY A 64 6.36 -10.98 -1.64
C GLY A 64 7.14 -10.24 -2.73
N ASP A 65 6.47 -9.36 -3.48
CA ASP A 65 7.10 -8.60 -4.57
C ASP A 65 8.06 -7.52 -4.06
N PHE A 66 7.65 -6.77 -3.03
CA PHE A 66 8.43 -5.65 -2.52
C PHE A 66 9.77 -6.10 -1.94
N PHE A 67 9.80 -7.25 -1.28
CA PHE A 67 10.99 -7.81 -0.66
C PHE A 67 11.60 -8.97 -1.46
N ASP A 68 11.22 -9.15 -2.72
CA ASP A 68 11.73 -10.18 -3.64
C ASP A 68 11.91 -11.55 -2.96
N GLY A 69 10.83 -12.08 -2.36
CA GLY A 69 10.86 -13.34 -1.64
C GLY A 69 11.79 -13.34 -0.41
N GLY A 70 11.94 -12.21 0.28
CA GLY A 70 12.78 -12.05 1.46
C GLY A 70 14.23 -11.65 1.16
N SER A 71 14.58 -11.39 -0.09
CA SER A 71 15.92 -10.93 -0.48
C SER A 71 16.28 -9.62 0.23
N GLY A 72 17.47 -9.56 0.81
CA GLY A 72 17.91 -8.39 1.58
C GLY A 72 17.14 -8.12 2.87
N PHE A 73 16.21 -8.99 3.27
CA PHE A 73 15.47 -8.87 4.53
C PHE A 73 16.07 -9.77 5.62
N PRO A 74 16.00 -9.41 6.92
CA PRO A 74 16.46 -10.30 8.00
C PRO A 74 15.61 -11.56 8.08
N VAL A 75 16.10 -12.62 7.42
CA VAL A 75 15.42 -13.91 7.27
C VAL A 75 15.48 -14.70 8.56
N SER A 76 14.35 -15.29 8.93
CA SER A 76 14.24 -16.12 10.14
C SER A 76 14.29 -17.60 9.81
N SER A 77 15.26 -18.32 10.36
CA SER A 77 15.34 -19.78 10.30
C SER A 77 14.47 -20.47 11.35
N ASN A 78 13.95 -19.71 12.30
CA ASN A 78 12.99 -20.16 13.30
C ASN A 78 11.84 -19.18 13.36
N ILE A 79 10.64 -19.62 12.97
CA ILE A 79 9.44 -18.80 12.92
C ILE A 79 9.03 -18.22 14.29
N LEU A 80 9.45 -18.85 15.40
CA LEU A 80 9.19 -18.39 16.77
C LEU A 80 10.25 -17.42 17.31
N SER A 81 11.31 -17.16 16.52
CA SER A 81 12.41 -16.27 16.90
C SER A 81 12.80 -15.44 15.68
N PRO A 82 11.96 -14.47 15.27
CA PRO A 82 12.17 -13.72 14.05
C PRO A 82 13.39 -12.79 14.16
N GLN A 83 14.17 -12.73 13.08
CA GLN A 83 15.34 -11.87 12.95
C GLN A 83 14.98 -10.48 12.41
N GLY A 84 13.79 -10.32 11.84
CA GLY A 84 13.27 -9.05 11.39
C GLY A 84 11.77 -9.07 11.22
N SER A 85 11.17 -7.89 11.17
CA SER A 85 9.73 -7.75 10.93
C SER A 85 9.41 -6.50 10.14
N VAL A 86 8.27 -6.57 9.43
CA VAL A 86 7.60 -5.44 8.80
C VAL A 86 6.29 -5.20 9.51
N SER A 87 6.08 -3.99 10.02
CA SER A 87 4.89 -3.64 10.79
C SER A 87 4.13 -2.51 10.13
N PHE A 88 2.81 -2.61 10.16
CA PHE A 88 1.90 -1.59 9.68
C PHE A 88 1.09 -0.99 10.83
N LYS A 89 0.87 0.33 10.76
CA LYS A 89 0.03 1.03 11.73
C LYS A 89 -1.44 0.72 11.49
N ASP A 90 -2.21 0.67 12.57
CA ASP A 90 -3.66 0.60 12.46
C ASP A 90 -4.22 1.92 11.91
N LEU A 91 -4.62 1.89 10.63
CA LEU A 91 -5.22 3.05 9.97
C LEU A 91 -6.74 3.12 10.16
N THR A 92 -7.35 2.12 10.76
CA THR A 92 -8.81 2.04 10.99
C THR A 92 -9.22 2.67 12.32
N SER A 93 -8.37 2.59 13.35
CA SER A 93 -8.65 3.21 14.65
C SER A 93 -8.39 4.71 14.63
N PRO A 94 -9.32 5.53 15.14
CA PRO A 94 -9.08 6.96 15.28
C PRO A 94 -8.13 7.26 16.44
N GLY A 95 -7.46 8.42 16.38
CA GLY A 95 -6.66 8.93 17.50
C GLY A 95 -5.21 9.20 17.20
N ILE A 96 -4.44 9.40 18.28
CA ILE A 96 -3.00 9.68 18.24
C ILE A 96 -2.20 8.45 18.68
N ASN A 97 -0.92 8.39 18.29
CA ASN A 97 0.00 7.28 18.65
C ASN A 97 -0.57 5.91 18.27
N ARG A 98 -1.12 5.80 17.08
CA ARG A 98 -1.83 4.59 16.61
C ARG A 98 -0.94 3.35 16.77
N PRO A 99 -1.50 2.25 17.30
CA PRO A 99 -0.74 1.02 17.51
C PRO A 99 -0.33 0.38 16.18
N ILE A 100 0.55 -0.61 16.26
CA ILE A 100 0.79 -1.55 15.17
C ILE A 100 -0.46 -2.44 15.08
N SER A 101 -1.03 -2.56 13.87
CA SER A 101 -2.18 -3.44 13.61
C SER A 101 -1.72 -4.86 13.31
N VAL A 102 -0.64 -4.99 12.54
CA VAL A 102 -0.11 -6.26 12.10
C VAL A 102 1.41 -6.18 11.97
N GLU A 103 2.07 -7.30 12.25
CA GLU A 103 3.50 -7.47 12.10
C GLU A 103 3.75 -8.73 11.27
N TYR A 104 4.51 -8.60 10.18
CA TYR A 104 4.89 -9.71 9.32
C TYR A 104 6.37 -10.05 9.48
N ILE A 105 6.68 -11.34 9.41
CA ILE A 105 8.03 -11.89 9.45
C ILE A 105 8.26 -12.76 8.22
N TYR A 106 9.50 -12.83 7.74
CA TYR A 106 9.87 -13.75 6.68
C TYR A 106 10.55 -14.98 7.27
N TYR A 107 10.02 -16.15 6.94
CA TYR A 107 10.56 -17.45 7.33
C TYR A 107 11.14 -18.18 6.13
N ASP A 108 12.34 -18.76 6.26
CA ASP A 108 13.08 -19.40 5.16
C ASP A 108 12.71 -20.88 4.92
N GLY A 109 11.83 -21.44 5.73
CA GLY A 109 11.44 -22.85 5.63
C GLY A 109 12.43 -23.85 6.20
N SER A 110 13.60 -23.43 6.72
CA SER A 110 14.70 -24.33 7.08
C SER A 110 14.39 -25.27 8.26
N ALA A 111 13.53 -24.87 9.18
CA ALA A 111 13.07 -25.74 10.28
C ALA A 111 11.82 -26.59 9.92
N GLY A 112 11.44 -26.62 8.64
CA GLY A 112 10.25 -27.29 8.12
C GLY A 112 9.08 -26.33 7.90
N GLY A 113 8.28 -26.58 6.86
CA GLY A 113 7.20 -25.69 6.40
C GLY A 113 7.56 -24.98 5.10
N THR A 114 6.74 -24.02 4.70
CA THR A 114 6.92 -23.26 3.48
C THR A 114 7.64 -21.93 3.78
N ALA A 115 8.65 -21.59 2.98
CA ALA A 115 9.26 -20.27 3.03
C ALA A 115 8.25 -19.21 2.60
N GLY A 116 8.29 -18.02 3.22
CA GLY A 116 7.41 -16.91 2.87
C GLY A 116 7.09 -16.00 4.06
N TRP A 117 6.21 -15.06 3.82
CA TRP A 117 5.74 -14.10 4.82
C TRP A 117 4.65 -14.68 5.70
N TYR A 118 4.72 -14.43 7.00
CA TYR A 118 3.73 -14.87 7.98
C TYR A 118 3.31 -13.71 8.89
N ASP A 119 2.05 -13.70 9.30
CA ASP A 119 1.59 -12.82 10.36
C ASP A 119 2.16 -13.31 11.71
N ASN A 120 3.02 -12.49 12.32
CA ASN A 120 3.70 -12.81 13.57
C ASN A 120 2.72 -13.01 14.74
N ASN A 121 1.55 -12.38 14.67
CA ASN A 121 0.50 -12.51 15.69
C ASN A 121 -0.41 -13.71 15.43
N ASN A 122 -0.40 -14.28 14.22
CA ASN A 122 -1.25 -15.40 13.82
C ASN A 122 -0.56 -16.31 12.79
N LEU A 123 0.49 -17.01 13.21
CA LEU A 123 1.29 -17.88 12.33
C LEU A 123 0.46 -18.97 11.63
N GLY A 124 -0.67 -19.37 12.22
CA GLY A 124 -1.59 -20.34 11.62
C GLY A 124 -2.47 -19.81 10.49
N SER A 125 -2.43 -18.51 10.20
CA SER A 125 -3.26 -17.90 9.14
C SER A 125 -2.73 -18.14 7.70
N GLY A 126 -1.63 -18.88 7.54
CA GLY A 126 -1.00 -19.18 6.26
C GLY A 126 -0.08 -18.08 5.76
N LEU A 127 0.40 -18.26 4.52
CA LEU A 127 1.29 -17.32 3.85
C LEU A 127 0.60 -15.96 3.61
N LYS A 128 1.41 -14.90 3.63
CA LYS A 128 1.02 -13.50 3.49
C LYS A 128 1.77 -12.78 2.36
N ASP A 129 2.39 -13.52 1.47
CA ASP A 129 3.15 -12.96 0.35
C ASP A 129 2.28 -12.02 -0.51
N ASP A 130 1.00 -12.35 -0.69
CA ASP A 130 0.02 -11.56 -1.46
C ASP A 130 -0.56 -10.36 -0.67
N THR A 131 -0.03 -10.04 0.51
CA THR A 131 -0.50 -8.89 1.28
C THR A 131 -0.16 -7.59 0.56
N VAL A 132 -1.19 -6.83 0.20
CA VAL A 132 -1.06 -5.57 -0.54
C VAL A 132 -0.40 -4.49 0.31
N ILE A 133 0.56 -3.81 -0.30
CA ILE A 133 1.17 -2.57 0.20
C ILE A 133 0.61 -1.41 -0.61
N SER A 134 -0.28 -0.63 -0.01
CA SER A 134 -0.86 0.54 -0.69
C SER A 134 0.21 1.62 -0.90
N PRO A 135 0.13 2.44 -1.96
CA PRO A 135 1.14 3.45 -2.30
C PRO A 135 1.42 4.48 -1.19
N GLU A 136 0.45 4.71 -0.32
CA GLU A 136 0.54 5.63 0.82
C GLU A 136 0.88 4.93 2.15
N THR A 137 1.22 3.63 2.10
CA THR A 137 1.46 2.86 3.31
C THR A 137 2.75 3.29 4.00
N TYR A 138 2.64 3.65 5.28
CA TYR A 138 3.78 3.82 6.17
C TYR A 138 4.11 2.48 6.82
N MET A 139 5.28 1.92 6.50
CA MET A 139 5.77 0.68 7.09
C MET A 139 6.95 0.93 8.04
N ILE A 140 7.06 0.12 9.06
CA ILE A 140 8.17 0.07 10.00
C ILE A 140 8.92 -1.22 9.75
N ILE A 141 10.18 -1.12 9.35
CA ILE A 141 11.07 -2.28 9.20
C ILE A 141 11.92 -2.37 10.47
N ARG A 142 11.90 -3.53 11.11
CA ARG A 142 12.74 -3.83 12.27
C ARG A 142 13.75 -4.89 11.86
N ASN A 143 15.02 -4.58 12.06
CA ASN A 143 16.11 -5.53 12.02
C ASN A 143 16.48 -5.91 13.46
N SER A 144 16.30 -7.18 13.82
CA SER A 144 16.63 -7.72 15.13
C SER A 144 17.86 -8.64 15.05
N SER A 145 18.48 -8.74 13.86
CA SER A 145 19.74 -9.46 13.67
C SER A 145 20.92 -8.60 14.12
N ASP A 146 22.05 -9.25 14.33
CA ASP A 146 23.33 -8.57 14.68
C ASP A 146 24.05 -8.02 13.44
N SER A 147 23.45 -8.13 12.25
CA SER A 147 24.05 -7.74 10.97
C SER A 147 23.27 -6.60 10.33
N GLU A 148 24.00 -5.70 9.68
CA GLU A 148 23.40 -4.72 8.76
C GLU A 148 22.80 -5.45 7.56
N VAL A 149 21.64 -5.02 7.11
CA VAL A 149 20.95 -5.55 5.92
C VAL A 149 20.64 -4.40 4.97
N GLU A 150 20.84 -4.67 3.69
CA GLU A 150 20.49 -3.76 2.59
C GLU A 150 19.24 -4.32 1.91
N ILE A 151 18.21 -3.49 1.83
CA ILE A 151 16.95 -3.83 1.17
C ILE A 151 16.86 -3.02 -0.11
N ASP A 152 16.99 -3.71 -1.23
CA ASP A 152 16.81 -3.13 -2.56
C ASP A 152 15.41 -3.49 -3.08
N SER A 153 14.65 -2.47 -3.47
CA SER A 153 13.38 -2.65 -4.16
C SER A 153 13.43 -1.96 -5.52
N LEU A 154 13.21 -2.71 -6.57
CA LEU A 154 13.22 -2.20 -7.94
C LEU A 154 11.79 -2.06 -8.45
N GLY A 155 11.40 -0.86 -8.89
CA GLY A 155 10.07 -0.60 -9.42
C GLY A 155 10.01 0.68 -10.25
N THR A 156 8.84 0.96 -10.77
CA THR A 156 8.58 2.24 -11.43
C THR A 156 8.40 3.35 -10.41
N VAL A 157 9.01 4.47 -10.68
CA VAL A 157 8.90 5.66 -9.83
C VAL A 157 7.66 6.46 -10.24
N LEU A 158 6.88 6.87 -9.24
CA LEU A 158 5.74 7.76 -9.46
C LEU A 158 6.25 9.15 -9.83
N THR A 159 5.83 9.65 -11.00
CA THR A 159 6.22 10.97 -11.53
C THR A 159 5.04 11.92 -11.71
N GLU A 160 3.84 11.47 -11.38
CA GLU A 160 2.58 12.19 -11.56
C GLU A 160 2.03 12.68 -10.22
N ASN A 161 1.04 13.56 -10.26
CA ASN A 161 0.34 13.99 -9.05
C ASN A 161 -0.24 12.78 -8.32
N PHE A 162 -0.01 12.73 -7.01
CA PHE A 162 -0.50 11.66 -6.16
C PHE A 162 -1.18 12.25 -4.92
N GLY A 163 -2.44 11.91 -4.72
CA GLY A 163 -3.21 12.34 -3.56
C GLY A 163 -3.14 11.31 -2.44
N MET A 164 -2.85 11.76 -1.23
CA MET A 164 -2.92 10.95 -0.02
C MET A 164 -4.15 11.31 0.78
N LEU A 165 -4.82 10.31 1.33
CA LEU A 165 -5.95 10.52 2.21
C LEU A 165 -5.49 10.94 3.60
N VAL A 166 -5.96 12.10 4.05
CA VAL A 166 -5.78 12.56 5.41
C VAL A 166 -7.09 12.36 6.16
N ALA A 167 -7.12 11.37 7.05
CA ALA A 167 -8.29 11.05 7.85
C ALA A 167 -8.51 12.11 8.93
N ALA A 168 -9.76 12.42 9.21
CA ALA A 168 -10.17 13.29 10.31
C ALA A 168 -10.90 12.48 11.39
N ASN A 169 -10.73 12.90 12.65
CA ASN A 169 -11.47 12.34 13.78
C ASN A 169 -12.44 13.39 14.31
N SER A 170 -13.75 13.11 14.24
CA SER A 170 -14.81 14.01 14.68
C SER A 170 -14.81 14.27 16.21
N SER A 171 -14.16 13.43 16.98
CA SER A 171 -14.14 13.49 18.43
C SER A 171 -12.78 13.85 19.03
N GLY A 172 -11.79 14.22 18.23
CA GLY A 172 -10.46 14.58 18.74
C GLY A 172 -9.38 14.69 17.67
N PHE A 173 -8.14 14.52 18.09
CA PHE A 173 -6.99 14.55 17.18
C PHE A 173 -6.84 13.23 16.43
N GLN A 174 -6.28 13.31 15.23
CA GLN A 174 -6.01 12.17 14.36
C GLN A 174 -4.58 12.24 13.83
N ASP A 175 -3.77 11.23 14.13
CA ASP A 175 -2.46 11.08 13.49
C ASP A 175 -2.62 10.53 12.08
N ASN A 176 -1.95 11.18 11.13
CA ASN A 176 -1.83 10.72 9.77
C ASN A 176 -0.35 10.52 9.45
N TYR A 177 0.01 9.32 9.03
CA TYR A 177 1.37 8.96 8.65
C TYR A 177 1.50 9.15 7.14
N LEU A 178 2.20 10.21 6.75
CA LEU A 178 2.38 10.54 5.33
C LEU A 178 3.80 10.17 4.89
N VAL A 179 3.91 9.66 3.69
CA VAL A 179 5.18 9.37 3.03
C VAL A 179 5.35 10.27 1.82
N ASN A 180 6.58 10.56 1.43
CA ASN A 180 6.85 11.19 0.16
C ASN A 180 6.93 10.09 -0.92
N PRO A 181 5.94 9.97 -1.82
CA PRO A 181 5.92 8.92 -2.83
C PRO A 181 6.86 9.23 -4.02
N PHE A 182 7.47 10.42 -4.04
CA PHE A 182 8.32 10.86 -5.14
C PHE A 182 9.79 10.60 -4.86
N PRO A 183 10.62 10.37 -5.90
CA PRO A 183 12.04 10.06 -5.76
C PRO A 183 12.91 11.29 -5.41
N VAL A 184 12.29 12.43 -5.20
CA VAL A 184 12.96 13.70 -4.91
C VAL A 184 12.46 14.29 -3.60
N PRO A 185 13.30 15.05 -2.88
CA PRO A 185 12.84 15.77 -1.69
C PRO A 185 11.67 16.70 -2.01
N LEU A 186 10.64 16.65 -1.19
CA LEU A 186 9.44 17.49 -1.29
C LEU A 186 9.39 18.45 -0.09
N SER A 187 9.34 19.75 -0.33
CA SER A 187 9.13 20.71 0.76
C SER A 187 7.68 20.68 1.24
N LEU A 188 7.44 21.01 2.51
CA LEU A 188 6.08 21.11 3.06
C LEU A 188 5.20 22.08 2.26
N SER A 189 5.79 23.19 1.75
CA SER A 189 5.06 24.17 0.93
C SER A 189 4.66 23.61 -0.44
N ALA A 190 5.45 22.69 -1.00
CA ALA A 190 5.18 22.04 -2.28
C ALA A 190 4.32 20.77 -2.15
N SER A 191 4.14 20.25 -0.93
CA SER A 191 3.41 19.00 -0.69
C SER A 191 1.90 19.10 -0.91
N GLY A 192 1.34 20.33 -1.03
CA GLY A 192 -0.10 20.54 -1.12
C GLY A 192 -0.88 20.35 0.19
N LEU A 193 -0.19 20.07 1.31
CA LEU A 193 -0.84 19.84 2.62
C LEU A 193 -1.68 21.04 3.10
N SER A 194 -1.35 22.25 2.64
CA SER A 194 -2.14 23.47 2.92
C SER A 194 -3.47 23.50 2.17
N ASN A 195 -3.65 22.69 1.15
CA ASN A 195 -4.82 22.65 0.27
C ASN A 195 -5.62 21.35 0.45
N THR A 196 -5.65 20.82 1.66
CA THR A 196 -6.36 19.57 1.97
C THR A 196 -7.84 19.68 1.61
N VAL A 197 -8.28 18.88 0.67
CA VAL A 197 -9.70 18.68 0.39
C VAL A 197 -10.23 17.63 1.36
N VAL A 198 -11.15 18.04 2.24
CA VAL A 198 -11.83 17.09 3.12
C VAL A 198 -12.80 16.26 2.28
N ARG A 199 -12.52 15.00 2.08
CA ARG A 199 -13.51 14.06 1.56
C ARG A 199 -14.32 13.48 2.72
N PRO A 200 -15.63 13.25 2.54
CA PRO A 200 -16.32 12.32 3.40
C PRO A 200 -15.62 10.96 3.26
N SER A 201 -15.13 10.43 4.37
CA SER A 201 -14.54 9.08 4.39
C SER A 201 -15.57 8.10 3.84
N PRO A 202 -15.29 7.30 2.82
CA PRO A 202 -16.07 6.11 2.61
C PRO A 202 -15.92 5.29 3.88
N ASN A 203 -17.04 4.84 4.44
CA ASN A 203 -17.11 4.08 5.68
C ASN A 203 -16.00 3.01 5.70
N ILE A 204 -14.99 3.22 6.55
CA ILE A 204 -14.02 2.23 6.93
C ILE A 204 -14.71 1.26 7.88
#